data_6dda55baedc70b64a0f8b9127d03a860
#
_entry.id   6dda55baedc70b64a0f8b9127d03a860
#
_cell.length_a   1.000
_cell.length_b   1.000
_cell.length_c   1.000
_cell.angle_alpha   90.00
_cell.angle_beta   90.00
_cell.angle_gamma   90.00
#
_symmetry.space_group_name_H-M   'P 1'
#
loop_
_entity.id
_entity.type
_entity.pdbx_description
1 polymer ?
#
loop_
_entity_poly.entity_id
_entity_poly.type
_entity_poly.pdbx_seq_one_letter_code
_entity_poly.pdbx_strand_id
1 'polypeptide(L)'
;MLPKIDVPVYETILPSNNQVVKFRPFLVKEQKILMMGAQATDPKEIIDSIRQILSNCILSELDIGSLPVFDLEFLFLNLRARSVNEVVEIKYRCNNELDEEKEESKKCTGFVTFNINVLDIKPEFGEGHTSDIKLSNKVGMKLKYPTFETMRD
;
A
#
# COMPACT_ATOMS: atom_id res chain seq x y z
N MET A 1 -1.98 -20.08 -33.03
CA MET A 1 -2.33 -19.98 -31.60
C MET A 1 -1.15 -19.32 -30.92
N LEU A 2 -1.32 -18.17 -30.29
CA LEU A 2 -0.23 -17.51 -29.54
C LEU A 2 0.08 -18.33 -28.30
N PRO A 3 1.37 -18.52 -27.91
CA PRO A 3 1.73 -19.25 -26.70
C PRO A 3 1.14 -18.53 -25.49
N LYS A 4 0.47 -19.27 -24.62
CA LYS A 4 0.04 -18.75 -23.33
C LYS A 4 1.28 -18.59 -22.45
N ILE A 5 1.53 -17.38 -21.98
CA ILE A 5 2.59 -17.14 -21.00
C ILE A 5 2.08 -17.70 -19.66
N ASP A 6 2.79 -18.68 -19.15
CA ASP A 6 2.54 -19.23 -17.82
C ASP A 6 3.08 -18.23 -16.79
N VAL A 7 2.18 -17.59 -16.05
CA VAL A 7 2.52 -16.56 -15.08
C VAL A 7 2.44 -17.18 -13.69
N PRO A 8 3.47 -17.02 -12.83
CA PRO A 8 3.43 -17.56 -11.48
C PRO A 8 2.25 -16.96 -10.68
N VAL A 9 1.63 -17.78 -9.84
CA VAL A 9 0.55 -17.37 -8.94
C VAL A 9 1.07 -17.41 -7.52
N TYR A 10 0.83 -16.33 -6.79
CA TYR A 10 1.19 -16.15 -5.39
C TYR A 10 -0.06 -16.06 -4.53
N GLU A 11 0.10 -16.36 -3.25
CA GLU A 11 -0.96 -16.25 -2.24
C GLU A 11 -0.52 -15.33 -1.12
N THR A 12 -1.46 -14.56 -0.58
CA THR A 12 -1.27 -13.78 0.63
C THR A 12 -2.54 -13.81 1.48
N ILE A 13 -2.43 -13.46 2.76
CA ILE A 13 -3.54 -13.45 3.70
C ILE A 13 -3.85 -12.01 4.07
N LEU A 14 -5.10 -11.58 3.88
CA LEU A 14 -5.54 -10.24 4.24
C LEU A 14 -5.49 -10.02 5.75
N PRO A 15 -4.89 -8.90 6.22
CA PRO A 15 -4.82 -8.60 7.65
C PRO A 15 -6.17 -8.38 8.33
N SER A 16 -7.19 -7.86 7.60
CA SER A 16 -8.48 -7.51 8.19
C SER A 16 -9.36 -8.71 8.54
N ASN A 17 -9.34 -9.75 7.71
CA ASN A 17 -10.31 -10.87 7.80
C ASN A 17 -9.69 -12.26 7.63
N ASN A 18 -8.36 -12.35 7.51
CA ASN A 18 -7.61 -13.58 7.26
C ASN A 18 -8.02 -14.34 5.98
N GLN A 19 -8.62 -13.67 5.02
CA GLN A 19 -8.97 -14.25 3.73
C GLN A 19 -7.72 -14.47 2.89
N VAL A 20 -7.60 -15.67 2.29
CA VAL A 20 -6.52 -15.99 1.35
C VAL A 20 -6.83 -15.38 -0.01
N VAL A 21 -5.90 -14.60 -0.54
CA VAL A 21 -6.02 -13.95 -1.84
C VAL A 21 -4.93 -14.47 -2.76
N LYS A 22 -5.33 -14.95 -3.94
CA LYS A 22 -4.44 -15.37 -5.02
C LYS A 22 -4.25 -14.23 -6.00
N PHE A 23 -3.00 -14.00 -6.39
CA PHE A 23 -2.66 -12.94 -7.33
C PHE A 23 -1.50 -13.36 -8.23
N ARG A 24 -1.39 -12.71 -9.38
CA ARG A 24 -0.25 -12.82 -10.28
C ARG A 24 0.56 -11.52 -10.28
N PRO A 25 1.86 -11.56 -10.57
CA PRO A 25 2.63 -10.34 -10.80
C PRO A 25 2.02 -9.49 -11.91
N PHE A 26 2.24 -8.18 -11.86
CA PHE A 26 1.81 -7.33 -12.95
C PHE A 26 2.72 -7.50 -14.19
N LEU A 27 2.09 -7.37 -15.34
CA LEU A 27 2.75 -7.40 -16.63
C LEU A 27 3.06 -5.96 -17.10
N VAL A 28 3.69 -5.84 -18.25
CA VAL A 28 4.04 -4.54 -18.84
C VAL A 28 2.83 -3.58 -18.97
N LYS A 29 1.63 -4.12 -19.20
CA LYS A 29 0.42 -3.29 -19.30
C LYS A 29 0.05 -2.64 -17.96
N GLU A 30 0.12 -3.37 -16.86
CA GLU A 30 -0.14 -2.83 -15.51
C GLU A 30 0.98 -1.87 -15.09
N GLN A 31 2.23 -2.16 -15.46
CA GLN A 31 3.34 -1.25 -15.22
C GLN A 31 3.15 0.10 -15.93
N LYS A 32 2.63 0.10 -17.16
CA LYS A 32 2.28 1.35 -17.86
C LYS A 32 1.19 2.13 -17.14
N ILE A 33 0.14 1.45 -16.65
CA ILE A 33 -0.93 2.10 -15.85
C ILE A 33 -0.33 2.74 -14.59
N LEU A 34 0.57 2.04 -13.89
CA LEU A 34 1.24 2.57 -12.70
C LEU A 34 2.07 3.81 -13.01
N MET A 35 2.83 3.79 -14.12
CA MET A 35 3.64 4.93 -14.55
C MET A 35 2.78 6.13 -14.94
N MET A 36 1.64 5.92 -15.58
CA MET A 36 0.69 6.98 -15.92
C MET A 36 0.05 7.56 -14.64
N GLY A 37 -0.39 6.71 -13.71
CA GLY A 37 -0.92 7.14 -12.43
C GLY A 37 0.09 7.94 -11.60
N ALA A 38 1.38 7.54 -11.61
CA ALA A 38 2.44 8.25 -10.89
C ALA A 38 2.73 9.65 -11.46
N GLN A 39 2.35 9.94 -12.70
CA GLN A 39 2.46 11.25 -13.34
C GLN A 39 1.20 12.11 -13.17
N ALA A 40 0.12 11.52 -12.68
CA ALA A 40 -1.12 12.23 -12.43
C ALA A 40 -0.95 13.24 -11.29
N THR A 41 -1.59 14.40 -11.45
CA THR A 41 -1.62 15.46 -10.43
C THR A 41 -2.81 15.30 -9.49
N ASP A 42 -3.86 14.60 -9.93
CA ASP A 42 -5.04 14.31 -9.13
C ASP A 42 -4.83 13.03 -8.30
N PRO A 43 -4.89 13.10 -6.95
CA PRO A 43 -4.83 11.91 -6.10
C PRO A 43 -5.86 10.84 -6.46
N LYS A 44 -7.02 11.23 -6.99
CA LYS A 44 -8.07 10.28 -7.41
C LYS A 44 -7.61 9.40 -8.57
N GLU A 45 -6.89 9.95 -9.53
CA GLU A 45 -6.35 9.18 -10.67
C GLU A 45 -5.29 8.16 -10.23
N ILE A 46 -4.47 8.52 -9.23
CA ILE A 46 -3.48 7.61 -8.64
C ILE A 46 -4.19 6.44 -7.99
N ILE A 47 -5.20 6.72 -7.18
CA ILE A 47 -6.00 5.73 -6.46
C ILE A 47 -6.74 4.81 -7.45
N ASP A 48 -7.37 5.36 -8.47
CA ASP A 48 -8.07 4.59 -9.52
C ASP A 48 -7.10 3.68 -10.31
N SER A 49 -5.88 4.15 -10.56
CA SER A 49 -4.82 3.36 -11.21
C SER A 49 -4.42 2.15 -10.35
N ILE A 50 -4.24 2.33 -9.05
CA ILE A 50 -3.93 1.24 -8.10
C ILE A 50 -5.08 0.22 -8.07
N ARG A 51 -6.33 0.69 -7.99
CA ARG A 51 -7.51 -0.18 -8.04
C ARG A 51 -7.55 -1.02 -9.31
N GLN A 52 -7.32 -0.38 -10.46
CA GLN A 52 -7.31 -1.06 -11.76
C GLN A 52 -6.23 -2.14 -11.82
N ILE A 53 -5.03 -1.85 -11.31
CA ILE A 53 -3.92 -2.81 -11.27
C ILE A 53 -4.28 -3.99 -10.38
N LEU A 54 -4.80 -3.75 -9.18
CA LEU A 54 -5.23 -4.81 -8.26
C LEU A 54 -6.32 -5.66 -8.89
N SER A 55 -7.35 -5.05 -9.51
CA SER A 55 -8.43 -5.77 -10.21
C SER A 55 -7.93 -6.67 -11.33
N ASN A 56 -6.87 -6.24 -12.04
CA ASN A 56 -6.29 -7.02 -13.13
C ASN A 56 -5.39 -8.17 -12.65
N CYS A 57 -4.80 -8.05 -11.47
CA CYS A 57 -3.80 -8.98 -10.96
C CYS A 57 -4.36 -9.97 -9.95
N ILE A 58 -5.42 -9.64 -9.24
CA ILE A 58 -6.08 -10.53 -8.29
C ILE A 58 -6.89 -11.58 -9.06
N LEU A 59 -6.70 -12.84 -8.69
CA LEU A 59 -7.36 -14.00 -9.33
C LEU A 59 -8.51 -14.55 -8.49
N SER A 60 -8.57 -14.18 -7.20
CA SER A 60 -9.67 -14.54 -6.30
C SER A 60 -10.88 -13.64 -6.54
N GLU A 61 -12.06 -14.14 -6.24
CA GLU A 61 -13.26 -13.31 -6.17
C GLU A 61 -13.17 -12.39 -4.94
N LEU A 62 -12.89 -11.12 -5.17
CA LEU A 62 -12.66 -10.12 -4.13
C LEU A 62 -13.24 -8.77 -4.57
N ASP A 63 -14.13 -8.22 -3.74
CA ASP A 63 -14.60 -6.85 -3.94
C ASP A 63 -13.59 -5.85 -3.39
N ILE A 64 -12.76 -5.31 -4.28
CA ILE A 64 -11.69 -4.36 -3.94
C ILE A 64 -12.26 -3.06 -3.35
N GLY A 65 -13.46 -2.65 -3.76
CA GLY A 65 -14.09 -1.41 -3.29
C GLY A 65 -14.45 -1.45 -1.81
N SER A 66 -14.83 -2.62 -1.31
CA SER A 66 -15.25 -2.83 0.08
C SER A 66 -14.09 -3.10 1.05
N LEU A 67 -12.87 -3.32 0.54
CA LEU A 67 -11.71 -3.58 1.38
C LEU A 67 -11.29 -2.36 2.19
N PRO A 68 -10.80 -2.56 3.43
CA PRO A 68 -10.08 -1.53 4.16
C PRO A 68 -8.86 -1.03 3.39
N VAL A 69 -8.53 0.25 3.56
CA VAL A 69 -7.40 0.88 2.85
C VAL A 69 -6.09 0.16 3.13
N PHE A 70 -5.83 -0.21 4.38
CA PHE A 70 -4.61 -0.91 4.75
C PHE A 70 -4.48 -2.31 4.11
N ASP A 71 -5.60 -2.99 3.81
CA ASP A 71 -5.58 -4.25 3.04
C ASP A 71 -5.18 -4.00 1.59
N LEU A 72 -5.65 -2.90 0.99
CA LEU A 72 -5.28 -2.52 -0.37
C LEU A 72 -3.79 -2.18 -0.47
N GLU A 73 -3.28 -1.41 0.49
CA GLU A 73 -1.86 -1.09 0.59
C GLU A 73 -1.01 -2.35 0.77
N PHE A 74 -1.45 -3.25 1.64
CA PHE A 74 -0.79 -4.53 1.88
C PHE A 74 -0.77 -5.40 0.62
N LEU A 75 -1.90 -5.53 -0.09
CA LEU A 75 -1.99 -6.25 -1.36
C LEU A 75 -1.08 -5.62 -2.42
N PHE A 76 -1.06 -4.30 -2.52
CA PHE A 76 -0.23 -3.59 -3.48
C PHE A 76 1.27 -3.78 -3.19
N LEU A 77 1.70 -3.74 -1.93
CA LEU A 77 3.08 -4.02 -1.53
C LEU A 77 3.49 -5.46 -1.90
N ASN A 78 2.64 -6.44 -1.61
CA ASN A 78 2.88 -7.84 -1.98
C ASN A 78 2.97 -8.01 -3.51
N LEU A 79 2.04 -7.41 -4.25
CA LEU A 79 2.03 -7.43 -5.70
C LEU A 79 3.31 -6.79 -6.28
N ARG A 80 3.72 -5.63 -5.75
CA ARG A 80 4.95 -4.95 -6.18
C ARG A 80 6.19 -5.79 -5.88
N ALA A 81 6.27 -6.39 -4.68
CA ALA A 81 7.41 -7.22 -4.29
C ALA A 81 7.62 -8.39 -5.26
N ARG A 82 6.53 -9.07 -5.64
CA ARG A 82 6.57 -10.22 -6.56
C ARG A 82 6.71 -9.83 -8.04
N SER A 83 6.51 -8.56 -8.36
CA SER A 83 6.58 -8.08 -9.74
C SER A 83 7.92 -7.43 -10.10
N VAL A 84 8.57 -6.76 -9.15
CA VAL A 84 9.81 -5.99 -9.37
C VAL A 84 10.94 -6.48 -8.46
N ASN A 85 10.83 -6.22 -7.16
CA ASN A 85 11.82 -6.60 -6.15
C ASN A 85 11.19 -6.48 -4.75
N GLU A 86 11.57 -7.39 -3.86
CA GLU A 86 11.16 -7.40 -2.46
C GLU A 86 11.88 -6.31 -1.66
N VAL A 87 13.12 -5.97 -2.04
CA VAL A 87 13.94 -4.98 -1.33
C VAL A 87 13.91 -3.64 -2.04
N VAL A 88 13.62 -2.59 -1.29
CA VAL A 88 13.60 -1.20 -1.74
C VAL A 88 14.70 -0.43 -1.04
N GLU A 89 15.58 0.20 -1.81
CA GLU A 89 16.56 1.16 -1.29
C GLU A 89 15.88 2.52 -1.11
N ILE A 90 15.92 3.03 0.12
CA ILE A 90 15.42 4.36 0.47
C ILE A 90 16.58 5.26 0.83
N LYS A 91 16.62 6.45 0.21
CA LYS A 91 17.59 7.51 0.50
C LYS A 91 16.91 8.65 1.26
N TYR A 92 17.35 8.87 2.48
CA TYR A 92 16.84 9.94 3.32
C TYR A 92 17.84 11.07 3.40
N ARG A 93 17.40 12.28 3.09
CA ARG A 93 18.25 13.48 3.20
C ARG A 93 18.22 13.97 4.64
N CYS A 94 19.40 14.26 5.20
CA CYS A 94 19.50 14.90 6.49
C CYS A 94 18.99 16.33 6.41
N ASN A 95 18.09 16.70 7.32
CA ASN A 95 17.54 18.06 7.42
C ASN A 95 18.15 18.87 8.58
N ASN A 96 19.20 18.36 9.25
CA ASN A 96 19.85 19.06 10.35
C ASN A 96 20.51 20.34 9.84
N GLU A 97 20.47 21.39 10.65
CA GLU A 97 21.23 22.62 10.47
C GLU A 97 22.62 22.44 11.09
N LEU A 98 23.65 22.86 10.36
CA LEU A 98 25.04 22.68 10.78
C LEU A 98 25.53 23.77 11.74
N ASP A 99 24.88 24.95 11.73
CA ASP A 99 25.20 26.10 12.59
C ASP A 99 23.89 26.80 12.98
N GLU A 100 23.41 26.59 14.21
CA GLU A 100 22.20 27.24 14.75
C GLU A 100 22.42 28.75 15.08
N GLU A 101 23.68 29.22 15.13
CA GLU A 101 24.02 30.59 15.56
C GLU A 101 24.16 31.59 14.41
N LYS A 102 24.00 31.18 13.14
CA LYS A 102 24.11 32.09 11.97
C LYS A 102 22.80 32.24 11.27
N GLU A 103 22.43 33.49 10.92
CA GLU A 103 21.20 33.81 10.14
C GLU A 103 21.11 33.09 8.79
N GLU A 104 22.22 32.54 8.28
CA GLU A 104 22.27 31.63 7.12
C GLU A 104 22.78 30.26 7.53
N SER A 105 21.96 29.47 8.26
CA SER A 105 22.33 28.12 8.61
C SER A 105 22.43 27.23 7.36
N LYS A 106 23.60 26.63 7.14
CA LYS A 106 23.81 25.66 6.07
C LYS A 106 23.18 24.34 6.47
N LYS A 107 22.18 23.90 5.69
CA LYS A 107 21.56 22.58 5.87
C LYS A 107 22.56 21.46 5.54
N CYS A 108 22.53 20.41 6.34
CA CYS A 108 23.31 19.21 6.08
C CYS A 108 22.92 18.62 4.71
N THR A 109 23.93 18.29 3.89
CA THR A 109 23.72 17.64 2.57
C THR A 109 23.90 16.14 2.63
N GLY A 110 24.06 15.58 3.84
CA GLY A 110 24.22 14.14 4.04
C GLY A 110 22.99 13.33 3.67
N PHE A 111 23.21 12.11 3.23
CA PHE A 111 22.16 11.13 2.95
C PHE A 111 22.41 9.87 3.77
N VAL A 112 21.34 9.27 4.27
CA VAL A 112 21.36 7.94 4.85
C VAL A 112 20.63 7.02 3.88
N THR A 113 21.24 5.89 3.53
CA THR A 113 20.65 4.88 2.68
C THR A 113 20.36 3.64 3.51
N PHE A 114 19.15 3.11 3.40
CA PHE A 114 18.77 1.85 4.03
C PHE A 114 17.86 1.03 3.12
N ASN A 115 17.91 -0.27 3.29
CA ASN A 115 17.12 -1.23 2.52
C ASN A 115 15.96 -1.72 3.38
N ILE A 116 14.75 -1.69 2.81
CA ILE A 116 13.55 -2.21 3.43
C ILE A 116 13.03 -3.37 2.59
N ASN A 117 12.80 -4.52 3.22
CA ASN A 117 12.03 -5.59 2.60
C ASN A 117 10.53 -5.27 2.75
N VAL A 118 9.87 -5.00 1.63
CA VAL A 118 8.45 -4.60 1.65
C VAL A 118 7.51 -5.72 2.06
N LEU A 119 7.93 -6.99 2.02
CA LEU A 119 7.13 -8.12 2.51
C LEU A 119 7.08 -8.21 4.04
N ASP A 120 8.03 -7.53 4.73
CA ASP A 120 8.04 -7.48 6.19
C ASP A 120 7.10 -6.41 6.74
N ILE A 121 6.60 -5.51 5.86
CA ILE A 121 5.65 -4.47 6.23
C ILE A 121 4.28 -5.10 6.43
N LYS A 122 3.79 -5.06 7.67
CA LYS A 122 2.47 -5.58 8.06
C LYS A 122 1.77 -4.57 8.95
N PRO A 123 0.44 -4.44 8.84
CA PRO A 123 -0.31 -3.64 9.79
C PRO A 123 -0.24 -4.29 11.18
N GLU A 124 0.04 -3.48 12.20
CA GLU A 124 0.04 -3.89 13.59
C GLU A 124 -1.20 -3.34 14.28
N PHE A 125 -1.90 -4.20 14.99
CA PHE A 125 -3.06 -3.82 15.80
C PHE A 125 -2.61 -3.71 17.26
N GLY A 126 -2.90 -2.56 17.89
CA GLY A 126 -2.60 -2.35 19.30
C GLY A 126 -3.38 -3.30 20.21
N GLU A 127 -2.87 -3.51 21.44
CA GLU A 127 -3.58 -4.31 22.44
C GLU A 127 -4.98 -3.70 22.71
N GLY A 128 -6.01 -4.57 22.73
CA GLY A 128 -7.40 -4.15 22.94
C GLY A 128 -8.05 -3.46 21.73
N HIS A 129 -7.43 -3.53 20.56
CA HIS A 129 -8.03 -3.01 19.33
C HIS A 129 -9.36 -3.68 19.03
N THR A 130 -10.45 -2.91 19.01
CA THR A 130 -11.81 -3.39 18.76
C THR A 130 -12.61 -2.38 17.95
N SER A 131 -13.52 -2.87 17.14
CA SER A 131 -14.50 -2.04 16.43
C SER A 131 -15.64 -1.55 17.32
N ASP A 132 -15.84 -2.20 18.48
CA ASP A 132 -16.96 -1.93 19.37
C ASP A 132 -16.49 -1.04 20.54
N ILE A 133 -16.89 0.24 20.51
CA ILE A 133 -16.55 1.23 21.53
C ILE A 133 -17.75 1.45 22.45
N LYS A 134 -17.60 1.15 23.74
CA LYS A 134 -18.60 1.45 24.75
C LYS A 134 -18.48 2.92 25.18
N LEU A 135 -19.52 3.71 24.96
CA LEU A 135 -19.59 5.11 25.38
C LEU A 135 -20.20 5.28 26.80
N SER A 136 -21.13 4.40 27.15
CA SER A 136 -21.74 4.34 28.48
C SER A 136 -22.29 2.94 28.74
N ASN A 137 -22.89 2.72 29.91
CA ASN A 137 -23.52 1.42 30.23
C ASN A 137 -24.67 1.01 29.29
N LYS A 138 -25.23 1.95 28.52
CA LYS A 138 -26.39 1.71 27.66
C LYS A 138 -26.15 2.03 26.18
N VAL A 139 -25.02 2.68 25.86
CA VAL A 139 -24.74 3.18 24.50
C VAL A 139 -23.35 2.74 24.10
N GLY A 140 -23.25 2.15 22.95
CA GLY A 140 -22.00 1.84 22.27
C GLY A 140 -22.07 2.24 20.79
N MET A 141 -20.92 2.35 20.15
CA MET A 141 -20.81 2.54 18.72
C MET A 141 -19.92 1.45 18.10
N LYS A 142 -20.24 1.05 16.88
CA LYS A 142 -19.40 0.16 16.08
C LYS A 142 -18.76 0.95 14.97
N LEU A 143 -17.43 1.02 14.98
CA LEU A 143 -16.65 1.67 13.93
C LEU A 143 -16.30 0.68 12.83
N LYS A 144 -16.17 1.19 11.62
CA LYS A 144 -15.64 0.44 10.46
C LYS A 144 -14.37 1.14 10.00
N TYR A 145 -13.46 0.36 9.44
CA TYR A 145 -12.30 0.93 8.77
C TYR A 145 -12.75 1.71 7.51
N PRO A 146 -12.05 2.79 7.18
CA PRO A 146 -12.28 3.46 5.91
C PRO A 146 -12.02 2.49 4.76
N THR A 147 -12.96 2.41 3.84
CA THR A 147 -12.83 1.62 2.62
C THR A 147 -12.33 2.49 1.49
N PHE A 148 -11.93 1.84 0.41
CA PHE A 148 -11.54 2.55 -0.81
C PHE A 148 -12.62 3.52 -1.30
N GLU A 149 -13.88 3.11 -1.28
CA GLU A 149 -15.00 3.96 -1.70
C GLU A 149 -15.17 5.19 -0.81
N THR A 150 -14.98 5.02 0.51
CA THR A 150 -15.08 6.13 1.47
C THR A 150 -13.97 7.18 1.30
N MET A 151 -12.81 6.79 0.76
CA MET A 151 -11.70 7.73 0.50
C MET A 151 -11.87 8.52 -0.81
N ARG A 152 -12.71 8.01 -1.71
CA ARG A 152 -12.94 8.63 -3.02
C ARG A 152 -13.93 9.80 -2.97
N ASP A 153 -14.86 9.77 -2.01
CA ASP A 153 -15.88 10.80 -1.80
C ASP A 153 -15.30 12.03 -1.08
#